data_9e77cfc199d671a6aed436e1a08b8db0
#
_entry.id   9e77cfc199d671a6aed436e1a08b8db0
#
_cell.length_a   1.000
_cell.length_b   1.000
_cell.length_c   1.000
_cell.angle_alpha   90.00
_cell.angle_beta   90.00
_cell.angle_gamma   90.00
#
_symmetry.space_group_name_H-M   'P 1'
#
loop_
_entity.id
_entity.type
_entity.pdbx_description
1 polymer ?
#
loop_
_entity_poly.entity_id
_entity_poly.type
_entity_poly.pdbx_seq_one_letter_code
_entity_poly.pdbx_strand_id
1 'polypeptide(L)'
;MKKKIILLSVILLLLFLLCYPAEALAAARNGLKLWLETLLPTLLPFMILTGILVHTDWITKILQPTAPFFKVVFGLSPGGAYVFLLGLLTGYPMGAKLTADLYYAGKISRQEAEYLLTFCNNPSPAFLITYVGHICLEGKLHIGFLVMILFLSDMICMCFFRFTFYRKNSLLSFCTPKTSEQEYTSAGLLDFVIMNSFETMAKLGGYILMFSILSAAISHFWYLPAQGKYILLGLIEVTTGLHGLLLSGFSYSLRVLLALCMSAFGGFCIMAQTKSVLGKELSLHSYASAKCMNAAVTAALILIFL
;
A
#
# COMPACT_ATOMS: atom_id res chain seq x y z
N MET A 1 22.93 -16.36 6.00
CA MET A 1 21.66 -16.67 6.70
C MET A 1 20.43 -16.32 5.85
N LYS A 2 20.24 -15.08 5.36
CA LYS A 2 19.03 -14.67 4.58
C LYS A 2 18.70 -15.59 3.39
N LYS A 3 19.69 -15.97 2.55
CA LYS A 3 19.47 -16.86 1.40
C LYS A 3 18.98 -18.26 1.79
N LYS A 4 19.47 -18.81 2.91
CA LYS A 4 19.06 -20.15 3.40
C LYS A 4 17.61 -20.15 3.91
N ILE A 5 17.18 -19.06 4.59
CA ILE A 5 15.80 -18.90 5.06
C ILE A 5 14.83 -18.81 3.87
N ILE A 6 15.18 -18.01 2.86
CA ILE A 6 14.36 -17.88 1.64
C ILE A 6 14.26 -19.25 0.94
N LEU A 7 15.37 -19.96 0.78
CA LEU A 7 15.34 -21.28 0.15
C LEU A 7 14.46 -22.26 0.92
N LEU A 8 14.59 -22.29 2.26
CA LEU A 8 13.75 -23.14 3.11
C LEU A 8 12.26 -22.80 2.97
N SER A 9 11.90 -21.52 2.99
CA SER A 9 10.49 -21.11 2.83
C SER A 9 9.93 -21.49 1.46
N VAL A 10 10.72 -21.39 0.39
CA VAL A 10 10.32 -21.82 -0.95
C VAL A 10 10.12 -23.35 -1.00
N ILE A 11 11.03 -24.13 -0.40
CA ILE A 11 10.90 -25.60 -0.35
C ILE A 11 9.65 -26.00 0.43
N LEU A 12 9.39 -25.38 1.60
CA LEU A 12 8.21 -25.67 2.40
C LEU A 12 6.92 -25.35 1.64
N LEU A 13 6.89 -24.24 0.91
CA LEU A 13 5.72 -23.85 0.12
C LEU A 13 5.50 -24.80 -1.07
N LEU A 14 6.56 -25.24 -1.74
CA LEU A 14 6.49 -26.27 -2.78
C LEU A 14 5.98 -27.60 -2.23
N LEU A 15 6.45 -28.04 -1.08
CA LEU A 15 5.94 -29.23 -0.41
C LEU A 15 4.46 -29.10 -0.08
N PHE A 16 4.02 -27.94 0.41
CA PHE A 16 2.60 -27.69 0.66
C PHE A 16 1.77 -27.81 -0.63
N LEU A 17 2.22 -27.23 -1.74
CA LEU A 17 1.55 -27.33 -3.05
C LEU A 17 1.42 -28.78 -3.54
N LEU A 18 2.43 -29.62 -3.27
CA LEU A 18 2.43 -31.01 -3.70
C LEU A 18 1.63 -31.92 -2.76
N CYS A 19 1.71 -31.71 -1.45
CA CYS A 19 1.03 -32.55 -0.45
C CYS A 19 -0.44 -32.18 -0.24
N TYR A 20 -0.81 -30.89 -0.42
CA TYR A 20 -2.14 -30.35 -0.18
C TYR A 20 -2.67 -29.57 -1.40
N PRO A 21 -2.76 -30.19 -2.58
CA PRO A 21 -3.05 -29.50 -3.83
C PRO A 21 -4.46 -28.87 -3.84
N ALA A 22 -5.43 -29.50 -3.20
CA ALA A 22 -6.81 -28.99 -3.16
C ALA A 22 -6.90 -27.65 -2.37
N GLU A 23 -6.26 -27.59 -1.21
CA GLU A 23 -6.23 -26.39 -0.37
C GLU A 23 -5.41 -25.26 -1.03
N ALA A 24 -4.25 -25.61 -1.58
CA ALA A 24 -3.40 -24.68 -2.30
C ALA A 24 -4.11 -24.09 -3.53
N LEU A 25 -4.84 -24.92 -4.30
CA LEU A 25 -5.62 -24.48 -5.45
C LEU A 25 -6.79 -23.58 -5.02
N ALA A 26 -7.48 -23.91 -3.93
CA ALA A 26 -8.57 -23.08 -3.40
C ALA A 26 -8.05 -21.69 -2.99
N ALA A 27 -6.92 -21.63 -2.28
CA ALA A 27 -6.29 -20.38 -1.89
C ALA A 27 -5.82 -19.57 -3.10
N ALA A 28 -5.20 -20.22 -4.08
CA ALA A 28 -4.78 -19.59 -5.33
C ALA A 28 -5.97 -18.99 -6.11
N ARG A 29 -7.09 -19.72 -6.21
CA ARG A 29 -8.33 -19.25 -6.84
C ARG A 29 -8.90 -18.02 -6.12
N ASN A 30 -8.92 -18.02 -4.79
CA ASN A 30 -9.39 -16.87 -4.01
C ASN A 30 -8.51 -15.63 -4.23
N GLY A 31 -7.19 -15.78 -4.21
CA GLY A 31 -6.27 -14.69 -4.51
C GLY A 31 -6.42 -14.18 -5.95
N LEU A 32 -6.54 -15.08 -6.92
CA LEU A 32 -6.74 -14.73 -8.32
C LEU A 32 -8.10 -14.03 -8.54
N LYS A 33 -9.16 -14.49 -7.89
CA LYS A 33 -10.48 -13.86 -7.93
C LYS A 33 -10.43 -12.43 -7.41
N LEU A 34 -9.80 -12.19 -6.26
CA LEU A 34 -9.60 -10.84 -5.72
C LEU A 34 -8.85 -9.95 -6.71
N TRP A 35 -7.79 -10.47 -7.33
CA TRP A 35 -7.00 -9.72 -8.29
C TRP A 35 -7.78 -9.41 -9.57
N LEU A 36 -8.46 -10.40 -10.19
CA LEU A 36 -9.17 -10.24 -11.46
C LEU A 36 -10.47 -9.43 -11.31
N GLU A 37 -11.26 -9.71 -10.28
CA GLU A 37 -12.61 -9.13 -10.14
C GLU A 37 -12.61 -7.78 -9.41
N THR A 38 -11.60 -7.51 -8.60
CA THR A 38 -11.58 -6.29 -7.78
C THR A 38 -10.41 -5.37 -8.15
N LEU A 39 -9.17 -5.86 -8.07
CA LEU A 39 -8.00 -4.99 -8.19
C LEU A 39 -7.72 -4.59 -9.64
N LEU A 40 -7.77 -5.53 -10.57
CA LEU A 40 -7.49 -5.26 -11.98
C LEU A 40 -8.45 -4.20 -12.56
N PRO A 41 -9.79 -4.34 -12.46
CA PRO A 41 -10.70 -3.36 -13.05
C PRO A 41 -10.69 -2.00 -12.34
N THR A 42 -10.27 -1.94 -11.08
CA THR A 42 -10.19 -0.68 -10.34
C THR A 42 -8.85 0.02 -10.52
N LEU A 43 -7.73 -0.69 -10.38
CA LEU A 43 -6.40 -0.06 -10.37
C LEU A 43 -5.84 0.15 -11.79
N LEU A 44 -6.08 -0.77 -12.74
CA LEU A 44 -5.49 -0.67 -14.08
C LEU A 44 -5.89 0.61 -14.83
N PRO A 45 -7.19 1.00 -14.89
CA PRO A 45 -7.57 2.27 -15.50
C PRO A 45 -6.92 3.48 -14.82
N PHE A 46 -6.88 3.49 -13.48
CA PHE A 46 -6.18 4.54 -12.74
C PHE A 46 -4.70 4.60 -13.08
N MET A 47 -4.02 3.46 -13.17
CA MET A 47 -2.58 3.41 -13.51
C MET A 47 -2.32 3.94 -14.92
N ILE A 48 -3.17 3.60 -15.89
CA ILE A 48 -3.03 4.11 -17.27
C ILE A 48 -3.24 5.62 -17.30
N LEU A 49 -4.34 6.12 -16.73
CA LEU A 49 -4.64 7.55 -16.75
C LEU A 49 -3.58 8.38 -15.99
N THR A 50 -3.19 7.92 -14.81
CA THR A 50 -2.14 8.60 -14.01
C THR A 50 -0.79 8.51 -14.68
N GLY A 51 -0.46 7.39 -15.34
CA GLY A 51 0.76 7.22 -16.10
C GLY A 51 0.86 8.22 -17.26
N ILE A 52 -0.23 8.45 -18.02
CA ILE A 52 -0.28 9.48 -19.05
C ILE A 52 -0.03 10.87 -18.44
N LEU A 53 -0.71 11.18 -17.32
CA LEU A 53 -0.54 12.46 -16.64
C LEU A 53 0.88 12.68 -16.11
N VAL A 54 1.56 11.63 -15.65
CA VAL A 54 2.97 11.70 -15.19
C VAL A 54 3.90 12.12 -16.32
N HIS A 55 3.68 11.65 -17.55
CA HIS A 55 4.52 11.97 -18.72
C HIS A 55 4.11 13.26 -19.43
N THR A 56 3.03 13.92 -18.97
CA THR A 56 2.62 15.23 -19.44
C THR A 56 2.89 16.29 -18.37
N ASP A 57 3.05 17.57 -18.76
CA ASP A 57 3.24 18.66 -17.82
C ASP A 57 1.95 19.18 -17.17
N TRP A 58 0.84 18.49 -17.44
CA TRP A 58 -0.49 18.88 -16.95
C TRP A 58 -0.59 18.86 -15.43
N ILE A 59 0.06 17.89 -14.76
CA ILE A 59 0.07 17.79 -13.29
C ILE A 59 0.56 19.08 -12.65
N THR A 60 1.71 19.58 -13.12
CA THR A 60 2.34 20.78 -12.59
C THR A 60 1.43 21.99 -12.81
N LYS A 61 0.81 22.10 -13.99
CA LYS A 61 -0.06 23.24 -14.34
C LYS A 61 -1.35 23.24 -13.49
N ILE A 62 -2.00 22.07 -13.31
CA ILE A 62 -3.26 21.95 -12.56
C ILE A 62 -3.05 22.23 -11.07
N LEU A 63 -1.95 21.73 -10.48
CA LEU A 63 -1.70 21.86 -9.05
C LEU A 63 -0.90 23.11 -8.66
N GLN A 64 -0.38 23.88 -9.63
CA GLN A 64 0.35 25.10 -9.37
C GLN A 64 -0.41 26.12 -8.48
N PRO A 65 -1.73 26.35 -8.65
CA PRO A 65 -2.46 27.26 -7.76
C PRO A 65 -2.51 26.80 -6.30
N THR A 66 -2.50 25.50 -6.06
CA THR A 66 -2.55 24.90 -4.70
C THR A 66 -1.16 24.67 -4.11
N ALA A 67 -0.09 24.86 -4.90
CA ALA A 67 1.28 24.63 -4.51
C ALA A 67 1.71 25.36 -3.20
N PRO A 68 1.33 26.63 -2.95
CA PRO A 68 1.68 27.31 -1.70
C PRO A 68 1.15 26.59 -0.46
N PHE A 69 -0.11 26.10 -0.53
CA PHE A 69 -0.74 25.36 0.56
C PHE A 69 0.00 24.05 0.84
N PHE A 70 0.22 23.23 -0.18
CA PHE A 70 0.92 21.95 -0.01
C PHE A 70 2.38 22.13 0.44
N LYS A 71 3.05 23.18 -0.03
CA LYS A 71 4.42 23.53 0.40
C LYS A 71 4.48 23.88 1.89
N VAL A 72 3.56 24.72 2.36
CA VAL A 72 3.56 25.18 3.76
C VAL A 72 3.10 24.08 4.70
N VAL A 73 1.97 23.44 4.42
CA VAL A 73 1.35 22.46 5.31
C VAL A 73 2.09 21.11 5.26
N PHE A 74 2.38 20.60 4.07
CA PHE A 74 2.92 19.26 3.87
C PHE A 74 4.42 19.23 3.48
N GLY A 75 4.99 20.35 3.05
CA GLY A 75 6.36 20.41 2.53
C GLY A 75 6.52 19.74 1.17
N LEU A 76 5.45 19.70 0.36
CA LEU A 76 5.39 19.00 -0.91
C LEU A 76 5.54 19.97 -2.10
N SER A 77 6.17 19.47 -3.16
CA SER A 77 6.09 20.05 -4.49
C SER A 77 4.72 19.81 -5.14
N PRO A 78 4.38 20.46 -6.27
CA PRO A 78 3.17 20.13 -7.01
C PRO A 78 3.07 18.64 -7.40
N GLY A 79 4.21 18.02 -7.77
CA GLY A 79 4.29 16.58 -8.02
C GLY A 79 4.02 15.74 -6.78
N GLY A 80 4.58 16.14 -5.63
CA GLY A 80 4.30 15.48 -4.34
C GLY A 80 2.84 15.65 -3.90
N ALA A 81 2.23 16.81 -4.13
CA ALA A 81 0.81 17.04 -3.86
C ALA A 81 -0.09 16.12 -4.70
N TYR A 82 0.26 15.89 -5.98
CA TYR A 82 -0.42 14.94 -6.84
C TYR A 82 -0.38 13.52 -6.28
N VAL A 83 0.81 13.04 -5.88
CA VAL A 83 0.96 11.72 -5.26
C VAL A 83 0.13 11.60 -3.99
N PHE A 84 0.17 12.63 -3.13
CA PHE A 84 -0.60 12.64 -1.88
C PHE A 84 -2.09 12.51 -2.13
N LEU A 85 -2.66 13.34 -3.01
CA LEU A 85 -4.09 13.33 -3.30
C LEU A 85 -4.54 12.01 -3.93
N LEU A 86 -3.84 11.55 -4.96
CA LEU A 86 -4.21 10.31 -5.63
C LEU A 86 -3.92 9.07 -4.78
N GLY A 87 -2.80 9.05 -4.05
CA GLY A 87 -2.50 7.95 -3.12
C GLY A 87 -3.54 7.80 -2.03
N LEU A 88 -4.07 8.93 -1.51
CA LEU A 88 -5.16 8.93 -0.53
C LEU A 88 -6.46 8.35 -1.13
N LEU A 89 -6.77 8.65 -2.37
CA LEU A 89 -8.01 8.20 -3.02
C LEU A 89 -7.94 6.73 -3.46
N THR A 90 -6.82 6.34 -4.09
CA THR A 90 -6.68 5.01 -4.69
C THR A 90 -6.19 3.94 -3.72
N GLY A 91 -5.44 4.36 -2.70
CA GLY A 91 -4.89 3.45 -1.69
C GLY A 91 -3.62 2.72 -2.13
N TYR A 92 -3.18 1.80 -1.29
CA TYR A 92 -2.01 0.98 -1.57
C TYR A 92 -2.32 -0.08 -2.66
N PRO A 93 -1.35 -0.41 -3.54
CA PRO A 93 0.02 0.11 -3.61
C PRO A 93 0.19 1.35 -4.51
N MET A 94 -0.90 2.02 -4.92
CA MET A 94 -0.88 3.11 -5.90
C MET A 94 -0.08 4.33 -5.44
N GLY A 95 -0.16 4.70 -4.14
CA GLY A 95 0.66 5.79 -3.60
C GLY A 95 2.15 5.59 -3.83
N ALA A 96 2.64 4.36 -3.60
CA ALA A 96 4.03 4.00 -3.86
C ALA A 96 4.38 3.96 -5.35
N LYS A 97 3.47 3.46 -6.20
CA LYS A 97 3.65 3.43 -7.66
C LYS A 97 3.79 4.84 -8.23
N LEU A 98 2.86 5.74 -7.89
CA LEU A 98 2.90 7.14 -8.33
C LEU A 98 4.14 7.87 -7.83
N THR A 99 4.57 7.60 -6.60
CA THR A 99 5.83 8.14 -6.05
C THR A 99 7.01 7.71 -6.90
N ALA A 100 7.10 6.44 -7.25
CA ALA A 100 8.17 5.89 -8.08
C ALA A 100 8.12 6.46 -9.50
N ASP A 101 6.96 6.52 -10.13
CA ASP A 101 6.79 7.04 -11.49
C ASP A 101 7.23 8.51 -11.59
N LEU A 102 6.83 9.36 -10.65
CA LEU A 102 7.25 10.76 -10.64
C LEU A 102 8.73 10.94 -10.31
N TYR A 103 9.29 10.09 -9.45
CA TYR A 103 10.72 10.10 -9.18
C TYR A 103 11.53 9.71 -10.42
N TYR A 104 11.18 8.61 -11.10
CA TYR A 104 11.89 8.18 -12.31
C TYR A 104 11.65 9.11 -13.50
N ALA A 105 10.50 9.81 -13.54
CA ALA A 105 10.26 10.88 -14.50
C ALA A 105 11.00 12.20 -14.14
N GLY A 106 11.78 12.24 -13.05
CA GLY A 106 12.53 13.43 -12.62
C GLY A 106 11.67 14.59 -12.12
N LYS A 107 10.39 14.36 -11.78
CA LYS A 107 9.44 15.40 -11.34
C LYS A 107 9.45 15.65 -9.84
N ILE A 108 9.97 14.71 -9.05
CA ILE A 108 10.19 14.85 -7.61
C ILE A 108 11.60 14.38 -7.23
N SER A 109 12.14 14.92 -6.16
CA SER A 109 13.45 14.52 -5.64
C SER A 109 13.39 13.16 -4.94
N ARG A 110 14.52 12.46 -4.81
CA ARG A 110 14.60 11.22 -4.04
C ARG A 110 14.14 11.42 -2.59
N GLN A 111 14.53 12.52 -1.98
CA GLN A 111 14.17 12.83 -0.59
C GLN A 111 12.66 13.05 -0.45
N GLU A 112 12.06 13.77 -1.40
CA GLU A 112 10.61 13.94 -1.44
C GLU A 112 9.89 12.61 -1.68
N ALA A 113 10.40 11.77 -2.57
CA ALA A 113 9.85 10.45 -2.83
C ALA A 113 9.88 9.55 -1.57
N GLU A 114 11.03 9.48 -0.88
CA GLU A 114 11.16 8.71 0.35
C GLU A 114 10.29 9.27 1.49
N TYR A 115 10.11 10.60 1.55
CA TYR A 115 9.17 11.25 2.48
C TYR A 115 7.72 10.91 2.16
N LEU A 116 7.30 11.01 0.90
CA LEU A 116 5.95 10.64 0.46
C LEU A 116 5.59 9.20 0.83
N LEU A 117 6.53 8.26 0.70
CA LEU A 117 6.31 6.86 1.09
C LEU A 117 5.96 6.70 2.57
N THR A 118 6.25 7.66 3.43
CA THR A 118 5.92 7.56 4.86
C THR A 118 4.43 7.77 5.16
N PHE A 119 3.64 8.38 4.24
CA PHE A 119 2.23 8.71 4.50
C PHE A 119 1.29 8.65 3.28
N CYS A 120 1.77 8.37 2.05
CA CYS A 120 0.92 8.37 0.84
C CYS A 120 0.44 6.98 0.41
N ASN A 121 0.91 5.91 1.04
CA ASN A 121 0.59 4.54 0.63
C ASN A 121 -0.22 3.82 1.71
N ASN A 122 -1.49 4.21 1.84
CA ASN A 122 -2.43 3.78 2.88
C ASN A 122 -3.65 3.09 2.28
N PRO A 123 -4.53 2.45 3.06
CA PRO A 123 -5.76 1.89 2.52
C PRO A 123 -6.66 2.98 1.94
N SER A 124 -7.33 2.69 0.82
CA SER A 124 -8.27 3.65 0.21
C SER A 124 -9.51 3.84 1.08
N PRO A 125 -10.16 5.02 1.02
CA PRO A 125 -11.43 5.24 1.71
C PRO A 125 -12.49 4.20 1.31
N ALA A 126 -12.55 3.80 0.04
CA ALA A 126 -13.46 2.77 -0.42
C ALA A 126 -13.23 1.42 0.30
N PHE A 127 -11.97 0.97 0.42
CA PHE A 127 -11.63 -0.24 1.16
C PHE A 127 -12.00 -0.13 2.64
N LEU A 128 -11.72 1.02 3.26
CA LEU A 128 -12.04 1.26 4.67
C LEU A 128 -13.54 1.22 4.92
N ILE A 129 -14.33 1.87 4.07
CA ILE A 129 -15.79 1.94 4.22
C ILE A 129 -16.43 0.58 3.95
N THR A 130 -16.14 -0.01 2.80
CA THR A 130 -16.83 -1.21 2.36
C THR A 130 -16.33 -2.46 3.07
N TYR A 131 -15.02 -2.68 3.08
CA TYR A 131 -14.46 -3.92 3.61
C TYR A 131 -14.28 -3.87 5.13
N VAL A 132 -13.57 -2.87 5.65
CA VAL A 132 -13.31 -2.78 7.09
C VAL A 132 -14.58 -2.39 7.85
N GLY A 133 -15.26 -1.33 7.44
CA GLY A 133 -16.44 -0.80 8.13
C GLY A 133 -17.65 -1.72 8.04
N HIS A 134 -18.09 -2.06 6.83
CA HIS A 134 -19.31 -2.83 6.66
C HIS A 134 -19.13 -4.33 6.82
N ILE A 135 -18.05 -4.91 6.24
CA ILE A 135 -17.85 -6.36 6.32
C ILE A 135 -17.22 -6.73 7.65
N CYS A 136 -16.01 -6.24 7.97
CA CYS A 136 -15.28 -6.71 9.15
C CYS A 136 -15.82 -6.19 10.49
N LEU A 137 -16.40 -4.98 10.52
CA LEU A 137 -16.96 -4.37 11.73
C LEU A 137 -18.50 -4.35 11.74
N GLU A 138 -19.13 -5.05 10.80
CA GLU A 138 -20.60 -5.26 10.72
C GLU A 138 -21.40 -3.94 10.68
N GLY A 139 -20.80 -2.86 10.18
CA GLY A 139 -21.44 -1.53 10.12
C GLY A 139 -21.72 -0.87 11.48
N LYS A 140 -21.23 -1.46 12.59
CA LYS A 140 -21.51 -0.95 13.94
C LYS A 140 -20.65 0.26 14.32
N LEU A 141 -19.51 0.47 13.64
CA LEU A 141 -18.65 1.62 13.86
C LEU A 141 -19.03 2.75 12.90
N HIS A 142 -19.12 3.98 13.41
CA HIS A 142 -19.39 5.13 12.56
C HIS A 142 -18.26 5.31 11.52
N ILE A 143 -18.61 5.32 10.24
CA ILE A 143 -17.65 5.36 9.13
C ILE A 143 -16.72 6.57 9.20
N GLY A 144 -17.27 7.73 9.58
CA GLY A 144 -16.49 8.96 9.75
C GLY A 144 -15.40 8.81 10.83
N PHE A 145 -15.68 8.10 11.93
CA PHE A 145 -14.71 7.82 12.98
C PHE A 145 -13.58 6.93 12.45
N LEU A 146 -13.92 5.87 11.73
CA LEU A 146 -12.94 4.94 11.15
C LEU A 146 -11.97 5.65 10.20
N VAL A 147 -12.50 6.43 9.25
CA VAL A 147 -11.68 7.18 8.29
C VAL A 147 -10.86 8.26 9.00
N MET A 148 -11.47 8.97 9.96
CA MET A 148 -10.81 10.03 10.73
C MET A 148 -9.61 9.52 11.53
N ILE A 149 -9.74 8.39 12.23
CA ILE A 149 -8.66 7.82 13.04
C ILE A 149 -7.44 7.47 12.16
N LEU A 150 -7.65 6.79 11.03
CA LEU A 150 -6.56 6.43 10.14
C LEU A 150 -5.93 7.66 9.47
N PHE A 151 -6.74 8.61 9.01
CA PHE A 151 -6.23 9.86 8.46
C PHE A 151 -5.43 10.67 9.49
N LEU A 152 -5.92 10.77 10.72
CA LEU A 152 -5.21 11.45 11.81
C LEU A 152 -3.89 10.75 12.14
N SER A 153 -3.87 9.42 12.17
CA SER A 153 -2.66 8.63 12.35
C SER A 153 -1.63 8.92 11.25
N ASP A 154 -2.06 8.96 9.99
CA ASP A 154 -1.20 9.30 8.86
C ASP A 154 -0.64 10.71 8.97
N MET A 155 -1.45 11.69 9.40
CA MET A 155 -1.00 13.07 9.58
C MET A 155 0.01 13.20 10.73
N ILE A 156 -0.17 12.48 11.83
CA ILE A 156 0.79 12.42 12.93
C ILE A 156 2.11 11.81 12.44
N CYS A 157 2.05 10.70 11.71
CA CYS A 157 3.25 10.09 11.12
C CYS A 157 3.95 11.05 10.14
N MET A 158 3.20 11.69 9.26
CA MET A 158 3.72 12.70 8.33
C MET A 158 4.45 13.82 9.08
N CYS A 159 3.82 14.41 10.10
CA CYS A 159 4.44 15.45 10.92
C CYS A 159 5.73 14.95 11.59
N PHE A 160 5.70 13.76 12.21
CA PHE A 160 6.87 13.18 12.84
C PHE A 160 8.03 13.03 11.86
N PHE A 161 7.82 12.37 10.72
CA PHE A 161 8.88 12.17 9.72
C PHE A 161 9.36 13.49 9.13
N ARG A 162 8.47 14.44 8.88
CA ARG A 162 8.82 15.78 8.39
C ARG A 162 9.77 16.49 9.32
N PHE A 163 9.49 16.53 10.61
CA PHE A 163 10.27 17.32 11.56
C PHE A 163 11.50 16.60 12.11
N THR A 164 11.55 15.26 12.05
CA THR A 164 12.70 14.48 12.53
C THR A 164 13.71 14.18 11.41
N PHE A 165 13.26 13.60 10.31
CA PHE A 165 14.15 13.06 9.27
C PHE A 165 14.25 13.96 8.04
N TYR A 166 13.19 14.72 7.70
CA TYR A 166 13.10 15.51 6.46
C TYR A 166 13.05 17.01 6.72
N ARG A 167 13.58 17.49 7.84
CA ARG A 167 13.50 18.88 8.33
C ARG A 167 14.20 19.93 7.46
N LYS A 168 15.21 19.58 6.67
CA LYS A 168 15.98 20.54 5.87
C LYS A 168 15.29 20.87 4.55
N ASN A 169 15.44 22.12 4.10
CA ASN A 169 14.95 22.71 2.84
C ASN A 169 15.28 21.91 1.55
N SER A 170 15.98 20.80 1.65
CA SER A 170 16.37 19.93 0.55
C SER A 170 15.22 19.06 -0.01
N LEU A 171 14.05 19.00 0.67
CA LEU A 171 12.88 18.31 0.11
C LEU A 171 12.46 18.90 -1.23
N LEU A 172 12.62 20.21 -1.38
CA LEU A 172 12.26 20.97 -2.57
C LEU A 172 13.46 21.25 -3.48
N SER A 173 14.56 20.51 -3.35
CA SER A 173 15.64 20.57 -4.32
C SER A 173 15.05 20.26 -5.70
N PHE A 174 15.09 21.26 -6.58
CA PHE A 174 14.69 21.08 -7.98
C PHE A 174 15.46 19.88 -8.52
N CYS A 175 14.75 18.78 -8.82
CA CYS A 175 15.32 17.79 -9.68
C CYS A 175 15.61 18.47 -11.01
N THR A 176 16.88 18.58 -11.38
CA THR A 176 17.19 18.71 -12.80
C THR A 176 16.57 17.48 -13.44
N PRO A 177 15.67 17.64 -14.42
CA PRO A 177 15.11 16.50 -15.12
C PRO A 177 16.30 15.64 -15.54
N LYS A 178 16.36 14.39 -15.11
CA LYS A 178 17.22 13.43 -15.79
C LYS A 178 16.60 13.33 -17.17
N THR A 179 17.21 14.05 -18.10
CA THR A 179 16.84 14.10 -19.50
C THR A 179 17.02 12.70 -20.12
N SER A 180 16.05 11.86 -19.89
CA SER A 180 15.66 10.86 -20.85
C SER A 180 14.38 11.39 -21.50
N GLU A 181 14.52 12.47 -22.27
CA GLU A 181 13.56 12.87 -23.29
C GLU A 181 13.55 11.75 -24.33
N GLN A 182 12.92 10.62 -24.00
CA GLN A 182 12.29 9.84 -25.03
C GLN A 182 11.06 10.67 -25.41
N GLU A 183 11.19 11.46 -26.48
CA GLU A 183 10.04 12.03 -27.17
C GLU A 183 9.19 10.90 -27.70
N TYR A 184 8.24 10.46 -26.88
CA TYR A 184 7.23 9.53 -27.31
C TYR A 184 6.29 10.28 -28.26
N THR A 185 6.03 9.71 -29.42
CA THR A 185 4.80 10.07 -30.17
C THR A 185 3.60 9.79 -29.28
N SER A 186 2.49 10.52 -29.43
CA SER A 186 1.29 10.34 -28.58
C SER A 186 0.81 8.88 -28.52
N ALA A 187 0.91 8.14 -29.62
CA ALA A 187 0.59 6.70 -29.67
C ALA A 187 1.62 5.86 -28.88
N GLY A 188 2.91 6.13 -29.06
CA GLY A 188 3.96 5.40 -28.34
C GLY A 188 3.94 5.63 -26.82
N LEU A 189 3.52 6.81 -26.36
CA LEU A 189 3.31 7.06 -24.92
C LEU A 189 2.17 6.20 -24.38
N LEU A 190 1.05 6.12 -25.08
CA LEU A 190 -0.10 5.32 -24.65
C LEU A 190 0.28 3.84 -24.53
N ASP A 191 0.93 3.28 -25.55
CA ASP A 191 1.39 1.88 -25.56
C ASP A 191 2.38 1.62 -24.42
N PHE A 192 3.33 2.51 -24.19
CA PHE A 192 4.30 2.41 -23.09
C PHE A 192 3.58 2.40 -21.73
N VAL A 193 2.65 3.32 -21.50
CA VAL A 193 1.94 3.44 -20.23
C VAL A 193 1.04 2.23 -20.00
N ILE A 194 0.34 1.74 -21.01
CA ILE A 194 -0.47 0.52 -20.92
C ILE A 194 0.40 -0.67 -20.54
N MET A 195 1.50 -0.90 -21.25
CA MET A 195 2.39 -2.04 -20.97
C MET A 195 3.00 -1.98 -19.57
N ASN A 196 3.48 -0.80 -19.12
CA ASN A 196 4.01 -0.61 -17.77
C ASN A 196 2.94 -0.85 -16.69
N SER A 197 1.69 -0.47 -16.97
CA SER A 197 0.57 -0.70 -16.06
C SER A 197 0.23 -2.19 -15.97
N PHE A 198 0.16 -2.90 -17.09
CA PHE A 198 -0.06 -4.35 -17.12
C PHE A 198 1.07 -5.13 -16.42
N GLU A 199 2.33 -4.76 -16.67
CA GLU A 199 3.47 -5.39 -15.99
C GLU A 199 3.38 -5.22 -14.46
N THR A 200 3.02 -4.02 -14.01
CA THR A 200 2.81 -3.75 -12.59
C THR A 200 1.65 -4.59 -12.04
N MET A 201 0.51 -4.63 -12.73
CA MET A 201 -0.65 -5.42 -12.30
C MET A 201 -0.34 -6.93 -12.26
N ALA A 202 0.41 -7.46 -13.22
CA ALA A 202 0.84 -8.85 -13.21
C ALA A 202 1.74 -9.17 -11.99
N LYS A 203 2.68 -8.29 -11.66
CA LYS A 203 3.49 -8.42 -10.43
C LYS A 203 2.63 -8.43 -9.17
N LEU A 204 1.66 -7.52 -9.06
CA LEU A 204 0.73 -7.45 -7.93
C LEU A 204 -0.08 -8.74 -7.80
N GLY A 205 -0.62 -9.25 -8.91
CA GLY A 205 -1.34 -10.53 -8.94
C GLY A 205 -0.49 -11.70 -8.47
N GLY A 206 0.77 -11.77 -8.91
CA GLY A 206 1.73 -12.78 -8.46
C GLY A 206 1.98 -12.74 -6.95
N TYR A 207 2.14 -11.54 -6.37
CA TYR A 207 2.28 -11.41 -4.90
C TYR A 207 1.01 -11.86 -4.18
N ILE A 208 -0.17 -11.43 -4.61
CA ILE A 208 -1.43 -11.81 -3.98
C ILE A 208 -1.61 -13.33 -3.99
N LEU A 209 -1.37 -13.96 -5.13
CA LEU A 209 -1.46 -15.41 -5.29
C LEU A 209 -0.51 -16.14 -4.35
N MET A 210 0.76 -15.74 -4.32
CA MET A 210 1.77 -16.36 -3.44
C MET A 210 1.46 -16.17 -1.96
N PHE A 211 1.03 -14.99 -1.55
CA PHE A 211 0.67 -14.72 -0.17
C PHE A 211 -0.64 -15.40 0.25
N SER A 212 -1.59 -15.60 -0.67
CA SER A 212 -2.81 -16.38 -0.43
C SER A 212 -2.47 -17.87 -0.15
N ILE A 213 -1.58 -18.47 -0.95
CA ILE A 213 -1.10 -19.84 -0.72
C ILE A 213 -0.33 -19.93 0.60
N LEU A 214 0.53 -18.96 0.90
CA LEU A 214 1.26 -18.91 2.18
C LEU A 214 0.31 -18.84 3.38
N SER A 215 -0.74 -18.01 3.28
CA SER A 215 -1.76 -17.89 4.32
C SER A 215 -2.53 -19.21 4.52
N ALA A 216 -2.82 -19.94 3.44
CA ALA A 216 -3.44 -21.26 3.52
C ALA A 216 -2.51 -22.29 4.17
N ALA A 217 -1.23 -22.32 3.80
CA ALA A 217 -0.24 -23.20 4.41
C ALA A 217 -0.12 -22.96 5.93
N ILE A 218 -0.03 -21.70 6.34
CA ILE A 218 -0.01 -21.33 7.77
C ILE A 218 -1.30 -21.78 8.45
N SER A 219 -2.46 -21.55 7.84
CA SER A 219 -3.75 -21.95 8.39
C SER A 219 -3.88 -23.47 8.56
N HIS A 220 -3.35 -24.23 7.63
CA HIS A 220 -3.33 -25.69 7.65
C HIS A 220 -2.50 -26.24 8.82
N PHE A 221 -1.29 -25.73 9.01
CA PHE A 221 -0.38 -26.19 10.06
C PHE A 221 -0.55 -25.48 11.40
N TRP A 222 -1.61 -24.70 11.58
CA TRP A 222 -1.83 -23.96 12.81
C TRP A 222 -2.52 -24.79 13.88
N TYR A 223 -1.80 -25.13 14.95
CA TYR A 223 -2.30 -25.93 16.07
C TYR A 223 -2.53 -25.12 17.36
N LEU A 224 -2.22 -23.81 17.33
CA LEU A 224 -2.41 -22.90 18.46
C LEU A 224 -3.82 -22.26 18.44
N PRO A 225 -4.23 -21.53 19.48
CA PRO A 225 -5.54 -20.85 19.50
C PRO A 225 -5.79 -20.01 18.24
N ALA A 226 -7.03 -20.04 17.75
CA ALA A 226 -7.43 -19.39 16.49
C ALA A 226 -7.15 -17.87 16.47
N GLN A 227 -7.20 -17.22 17.65
CA GLN A 227 -6.94 -15.80 17.78
C GLN A 227 -5.54 -15.40 17.27
N GLY A 228 -4.51 -16.13 17.71
CA GLY A 228 -3.13 -15.90 17.25
C GLY A 228 -2.95 -16.10 15.76
N LYS A 229 -3.67 -17.10 15.18
CA LYS A 229 -3.68 -17.35 13.75
C LYS A 229 -4.13 -16.12 12.96
N TYR A 230 -5.26 -15.53 13.32
CA TYR A 230 -5.82 -14.41 12.56
C TYR A 230 -4.99 -13.14 12.68
N ILE A 231 -4.32 -12.92 13.82
CA ILE A 231 -3.35 -11.84 13.96
C ILE A 231 -2.16 -12.07 13.02
N LEU A 232 -1.57 -13.27 13.02
CA LEU A 232 -0.45 -13.58 12.12
C LEU A 232 -0.84 -13.47 10.65
N LEU A 233 -2.00 -13.97 10.27
CA LEU A 233 -2.50 -13.86 8.90
C LEU A 233 -2.68 -12.40 8.48
N GLY A 234 -3.18 -11.52 9.37
CA GLY A 234 -3.30 -10.10 9.10
C GLY A 234 -1.97 -9.37 8.94
N LEU A 235 -0.92 -9.84 9.63
CA LEU A 235 0.44 -9.34 9.40
C LEU A 235 1.01 -9.80 8.05
N ILE A 236 0.63 -10.97 7.58
CA ILE A 236 1.09 -11.54 6.31
C ILE A 236 0.30 -10.95 5.15
N GLU A 237 -1.02 -11.06 5.22
CA GLU A 237 -1.95 -10.58 4.19
C GLU A 237 -3.19 -10.00 4.88
N VAL A 238 -3.37 -8.70 4.72
CA VAL A 238 -4.33 -7.90 5.50
C VAL A 238 -5.79 -8.37 5.31
N THR A 239 -6.20 -8.72 4.09
CA THR A 239 -7.59 -9.09 3.81
C THR A 239 -7.97 -10.43 4.45
N THR A 240 -7.06 -11.41 4.41
CA THR A 240 -7.22 -12.72 5.07
C THR A 240 -7.31 -12.55 6.59
N GLY A 241 -6.45 -11.72 7.17
CA GLY A 241 -6.49 -11.43 8.60
C GLY A 241 -7.78 -10.74 9.03
N LEU A 242 -8.19 -9.70 8.32
CA LEU A 242 -9.42 -8.97 8.56
C LEU A 242 -10.66 -9.87 8.48
N HIS A 243 -10.73 -10.75 7.47
CA HIS A 243 -11.79 -11.74 7.38
C HIS A 243 -11.78 -12.70 8.59
N GLY A 244 -10.59 -13.12 9.02
CA GLY A 244 -10.42 -14.00 10.18
C GLY A 244 -10.88 -13.37 11.50
N LEU A 245 -10.81 -12.04 11.65
CA LEU A 245 -11.28 -11.34 12.85
C LEU A 245 -12.78 -11.56 13.11
N LEU A 246 -13.61 -11.77 12.08
CA LEU A 246 -15.01 -12.10 12.22
C LEU A 246 -15.22 -13.45 12.91
N LEU A 247 -14.33 -14.40 12.66
CA LEU A 247 -14.39 -15.78 13.13
C LEU A 247 -13.62 -16.01 14.45
N SER A 248 -12.95 -14.95 14.97
CA SER A 248 -11.96 -15.08 16.04
C SER A 248 -12.54 -15.18 17.45
N GLY A 249 -13.82 -14.80 17.66
CA GLY A 249 -14.43 -14.68 18.98
C GLY A 249 -13.87 -13.53 19.84
N PHE A 250 -13.12 -12.58 19.26
CA PHE A 250 -12.69 -11.37 19.96
C PHE A 250 -13.85 -10.47 20.35
N SER A 251 -13.71 -9.74 21.46
CA SER A 251 -14.63 -8.66 21.80
C SER A 251 -14.66 -7.60 20.68
N TYR A 252 -15.78 -6.89 20.56
CA TYR A 252 -15.96 -5.90 19.49
C TYR A 252 -14.86 -4.82 19.52
N SER A 253 -14.53 -4.27 20.71
CA SER A 253 -13.46 -3.25 20.85
C SER A 253 -12.11 -3.77 20.39
N LEU A 254 -11.76 -5.02 20.72
CA LEU A 254 -10.51 -5.63 20.26
C LEU A 254 -10.52 -5.89 18.74
N ARG A 255 -11.67 -6.26 18.17
CA ARG A 255 -11.81 -6.36 16.68
C ARG A 255 -11.57 -5.02 16.01
N VAL A 256 -12.15 -3.94 16.54
CA VAL A 256 -11.92 -2.57 16.02
C VAL A 256 -10.44 -2.23 16.07
N LEU A 257 -9.80 -2.42 17.22
CA LEU A 257 -8.37 -2.16 17.41
C LEU A 257 -7.53 -2.92 16.39
N LEU A 258 -7.71 -4.24 16.31
CA LEU A 258 -6.94 -5.09 15.41
C LEU A 258 -7.20 -4.77 13.93
N ALA A 259 -8.47 -4.55 13.55
CA ALA A 259 -8.83 -4.24 12.17
C ALA A 259 -8.19 -2.93 11.69
N LEU A 260 -8.22 -1.88 12.50
CA LEU A 260 -7.62 -0.60 12.14
C LEU A 260 -6.09 -0.65 12.16
N CYS A 261 -5.48 -1.34 13.15
CA CYS A 261 -4.02 -1.53 13.19
C CYS A 261 -3.52 -2.36 12.00
N MET A 262 -4.20 -3.45 11.64
CA MET A 262 -3.86 -4.25 10.45
C MET A 262 -4.00 -3.43 9.16
N SER A 263 -5.05 -2.63 9.05
CA SER A 263 -5.25 -1.73 7.90
C SER A 263 -4.15 -0.66 7.83
N ALA A 264 -3.78 -0.05 8.94
CA ALA A 264 -2.69 0.93 9.01
C ALA A 264 -1.34 0.31 8.63
N PHE A 265 -1.06 -0.91 9.09
CA PHE A 265 0.18 -1.64 8.77
C PHE A 265 0.21 -2.13 7.31
N GLY A 266 -0.91 -2.65 6.80
CA GLY A 266 -1.06 -3.16 5.43
C GLY A 266 -0.57 -4.59 5.20
N GLY A 267 0.25 -5.15 6.09
CA GLY A 267 0.81 -6.51 5.98
C GLY A 267 2.03 -6.63 5.08
N PHE A 268 2.71 -7.78 5.18
CA PHE A 268 3.92 -8.07 4.41
C PHE A 268 3.64 -8.22 2.90
N CYS A 269 2.44 -8.65 2.51
CA CYS A 269 2.04 -8.71 1.11
C CYS A 269 2.11 -7.32 0.47
N ILE A 270 1.52 -6.30 1.09
CA ILE A 270 1.57 -4.91 0.60
C ILE A 270 3.00 -4.35 0.63
N MET A 271 3.82 -4.72 1.64
CA MET A 271 5.24 -4.33 1.65
C MET A 271 6.01 -4.92 0.46
N ALA A 272 5.76 -6.18 0.12
CA ALA A 272 6.37 -6.82 -1.04
C ALA A 272 5.91 -6.20 -2.36
N GLN A 273 4.62 -5.93 -2.50
CA GLN A 273 4.05 -5.20 -3.63
C GLN A 273 4.67 -3.80 -3.76
N THR A 274 4.74 -3.05 -2.65
CA THR A 274 5.39 -1.73 -2.60
C THR A 274 6.84 -1.83 -3.08
N LYS A 275 7.62 -2.80 -2.56
CA LYS A 275 9.01 -2.99 -3.00
C LYS A 275 9.12 -3.25 -4.50
N SER A 276 8.18 -3.99 -5.08
CA SER A 276 8.20 -4.33 -6.52
C SER A 276 8.01 -3.11 -7.44
N VAL A 277 7.31 -2.08 -6.98
CA VAL A 277 7.06 -0.86 -7.75
C VAL A 277 8.09 0.23 -7.48
N LEU A 278 8.79 0.21 -6.35
CA LEU A 278 9.80 1.24 -6.00
C LEU A 278 11.10 1.16 -6.83
N GLY A 279 11.35 0.04 -7.52
CA GLY A 279 12.60 -0.16 -8.25
C GLY A 279 13.82 -0.30 -7.33
N LYS A 280 15.02 0.03 -7.85
CA LYS A 280 16.29 -0.18 -7.13
C LYS A 280 16.75 1.02 -6.31
N GLU A 281 16.39 2.23 -6.71
CA GLU A 281 16.92 3.48 -6.13
C GLU A 281 16.16 3.92 -4.87
N LEU A 282 14.85 3.64 -4.78
CA LEU A 282 14.05 4.00 -3.62
C LEU A 282 14.09 2.92 -2.54
N SER A 283 14.25 3.39 -1.29
CA SER A 283 14.34 2.50 -0.13
C SER A 283 12.97 2.10 0.39
N LEU A 284 12.79 0.81 0.67
CA LEU A 284 11.60 0.32 1.40
C LEU A 284 11.65 0.68 2.89
N HIS A 285 12.82 1.06 3.42
CA HIS A 285 13.00 1.27 4.86
C HIS A 285 12.12 2.39 5.40
N SER A 286 12.06 3.54 4.70
CA SER A 286 11.21 4.68 5.08
C SER A 286 9.74 4.28 5.15
N TYR A 287 9.27 3.51 4.16
CA TYR A 287 7.92 2.95 4.14
C TYR A 287 7.67 2.00 5.31
N ALA A 288 8.53 1.01 5.51
CA ALA A 288 8.34 -0.02 6.53
C ALA A 288 8.34 0.58 7.96
N SER A 289 9.28 1.50 8.25
CA SER A 289 9.32 2.19 9.54
C SER A 289 8.07 3.04 9.79
N ALA A 290 7.59 3.74 8.76
CA ALA A 290 6.38 4.53 8.84
C ALA A 290 5.14 3.65 9.08
N LYS A 291 5.04 2.48 8.46
CA LYS A 291 3.92 1.54 8.65
C LYS A 291 3.87 0.96 10.08
N CYS A 292 5.02 0.62 10.63
CA CYS A 292 5.09 0.22 12.05
C CYS A 292 4.65 1.35 12.99
N MET A 293 5.13 2.57 12.73
CA MET A 293 4.73 3.75 13.52
C MET A 293 3.24 4.05 13.35
N ASN A 294 2.71 4.00 12.13
CA ASN A 294 1.30 4.26 11.85
C ASN A 294 0.39 3.27 12.60
N ALA A 295 0.71 1.97 12.59
CA ALA A 295 -0.03 0.99 13.36
C ALA A 295 0.01 1.28 14.88
N ALA A 296 1.17 1.70 15.42
CA ALA A 296 1.31 2.06 16.83
C ALA A 296 0.51 3.34 17.19
N VAL A 297 0.57 4.37 16.34
CA VAL A 297 -0.21 5.62 16.53
C VAL A 297 -1.70 5.33 16.41
N THR A 298 -2.12 4.50 15.44
CA THR A 298 -3.52 4.06 15.31
C THR A 298 -3.99 3.34 16.56
N ALA A 299 -3.19 2.42 17.12
CA ALA A 299 -3.51 1.75 18.38
C ALA A 299 -3.69 2.74 19.52
N ALA A 300 -2.76 3.69 19.67
CA ALA A 300 -2.84 4.71 20.71
C ALA A 300 -4.09 5.59 20.58
N LEU A 301 -4.42 6.03 19.36
CA LEU A 301 -5.62 6.82 19.11
C LEU A 301 -6.91 6.05 19.44
N ILE A 302 -6.99 4.78 19.07
CA ILE A 302 -8.16 3.96 19.38
C ILE A 302 -8.31 3.78 20.90
N LEU A 303 -7.22 3.52 21.63
CA LEU A 303 -7.25 3.37 23.09
C LEU A 303 -7.66 4.66 23.82
N ILE A 304 -7.48 5.83 23.21
CA ILE A 304 -7.89 7.12 23.76
C ILE A 304 -9.37 7.42 23.47
N PHE A 305 -9.87 7.04 22.28
CA PHE A 305 -11.18 7.47 21.80
C PHE A 305 -12.27 6.38 21.83
N LEU A 306 -11.92 5.13 22.08
CA LEU A 306 -12.84 3.99 22.17
C LEU A 306 -12.84 3.38 23.56
#